data_788037f2cd01367d4bb458595030b518
#
_entry.id   788037f2cd01367d4bb458595030b518
#
_cell.length_a   1.000
_cell.length_b   1.000
_cell.length_c   1.000
_cell.angle_alpha   90.00
_cell.angle_beta   90.00
_cell.angle_gamma   90.00
#
_symmetry.space_group_name_H-M   'P 1'
#
loop_
_entity.id
_entity.type
_entity.pdbx_description
1 polymer ?
#
loop_
_entity_poly.entity_id
_entity_poly.type
_entity_poly.pdbx_seq_one_letter_code
_entity_poly.pdbx_strand_id
1 'polypeptide(L)'
;MKRRQFIRAAGIGLTAAVIAKPAIAQSMPELKWRCTSSFPKSLDTLFGASEVFAKAVAEATDSKFQIQTFAPGEIVPALQALDAASNATVEMCHSASYYHVGKDPTFAFGTAVPFGLNARMQNAWNLFGGGMDLMNAFYKRYNVYGIPCGNTGCQMGGWFRKEIKDPGDFNGLKFRIGGYAGRVLQKLGCVPQQIAGGDLYAALEKGTIDW
;
A
#
# COMPACT_ATOMS: atom_id res chain seq x y z
N MET A 1 36.35 59.32 13.43
CA MET A 1 35.56 59.07 12.19
C MET A 1 34.98 60.36 11.67
N LYS A 2 35.26 60.75 10.43
CA LYS A 2 34.79 62.02 9.84
C LYS A 2 33.30 61.84 9.45
N ARG A 3 32.45 62.85 9.81
CA ARG A 3 30.99 62.85 9.55
C ARG A 3 30.58 62.37 8.13
N ARG A 4 31.40 62.66 7.12
CA ARG A 4 31.18 62.23 5.74
C ARG A 4 31.26 60.69 5.48
N GLN A 5 32.00 59.98 6.32
CA GLN A 5 32.12 58.51 6.22
C GLN A 5 30.90 57.78 6.80
N PHE A 6 30.27 58.40 7.85
CA PHE A 6 29.04 57.84 8.44
C PHE A 6 27.84 57.97 7.50
N ILE A 7 27.72 59.12 6.78
CA ILE A 7 26.61 59.32 5.81
C ILE A 7 26.75 58.42 4.60
N ARG A 8 27.96 58.06 4.13
CA ARG A 8 28.18 57.10 3.06
C ARG A 8 27.85 55.69 3.48
N ALA A 9 28.13 55.30 4.70
CA ALA A 9 27.80 53.98 5.22
C ALA A 9 26.27 53.80 5.45
N ALA A 10 25.58 54.86 5.90
CA ALA A 10 24.12 54.84 6.07
C ALA A 10 23.36 54.82 4.74
N GLY A 11 23.91 55.43 3.66
CA GLY A 11 23.29 55.40 2.32
C GLY A 11 23.34 54.05 1.65
N ILE A 12 24.34 53.21 1.93
CA ILE A 12 24.45 51.84 1.36
C ILE A 12 23.53 50.86 2.09
N GLY A 13 23.25 51.11 3.39
CA GLY A 13 22.31 50.25 4.16
C GLY A 13 20.84 50.42 3.76
N LEU A 14 20.44 51.60 3.30
CA LEU A 14 19.06 51.89 2.89
C LEU A 14 18.72 51.38 1.50
N THR A 15 19.69 51.24 0.61
CA THR A 15 19.46 50.68 -0.74
C THR A 15 19.38 49.16 -0.76
N ALA A 16 19.95 48.48 0.23
CA ALA A 16 19.82 47.02 0.36
C ALA A 16 18.45 46.56 0.89
N ALA A 17 17.73 47.43 1.62
CA ALA A 17 16.41 47.10 2.17
C ALA A 17 15.26 47.14 1.12
N VAL A 18 15.49 47.78 -0.04
CA VAL A 18 14.42 47.95 -1.07
C VAL A 18 14.38 46.79 -2.09
N ILE A 19 15.35 45.88 -2.05
CA ILE A 19 15.43 44.74 -3.03
C ILE A 19 14.96 43.42 -2.41
N ALA A 20 14.53 43.38 -1.15
CA ALA A 20 13.82 42.25 -0.62
C ALA A 20 12.44 42.20 -1.29
N LYS A 21 12.36 41.56 -2.47
CA LYS A 21 11.06 41.13 -3.00
C LYS A 21 10.37 40.36 -1.90
N PRO A 22 9.11 40.69 -1.56
CA PRO A 22 8.37 39.87 -0.63
C PRO A 22 8.42 38.43 -1.20
N ALA A 23 8.91 37.49 -0.44
CA ALA A 23 8.77 36.11 -0.77
C ALA A 23 7.25 35.87 -0.81
N ILE A 24 6.66 35.93 -2.01
CA ILE A 24 5.29 35.50 -2.22
C ILE A 24 5.36 34.01 -1.91
N ALA A 25 4.87 33.64 -0.75
CA ALA A 25 4.64 32.25 -0.42
C ALA A 25 3.76 31.72 -1.55
N GLN A 26 4.36 30.99 -2.49
CA GLN A 26 3.58 30.30 -3.52
C GLN A 26 2.64 29.41 -2.74
N SER A 27 1.34 29.71 -2.84
CA SER A 27 0.32 28.85 -2.26
C SER A 27 0.58 27.44 -2.82
N MET A 28 0.75 26.46 -1.93
CA MET A 28 0.90 25.07 -2.37
C MET A 28 -0.28 24.71 -3.28
N PRO A 29 -0.05 24.06 -4.42
CA PRO A 29 -1.14 23.65 -5.30
C PRO A 29 -2.09 22.73 -4.55
N GLU A 30 -3.39 22.84 -4.83
CA GLU A 30 -4.37 21.89 -4.33
C GLU A 30 -4.22 20.57 -5.08
N LEU A 31 -4.06 19.48 -4.34
CA LEU A 31 -3.94 18.12 -4.88
C LEU A 31 -5.17 17.31 -4.46
N LYS A 32 -5.69 16.52 -5.38
CA LYS A 32 -6.79 15.57 -5.13
C LYS A 32 -6.43 14.24 -5.75
N TRP A 33 -6.24 13.24 -4.89
CA TRP A 33 -5.94 11.88 -5.32
C TRP A 33 -7.08 10.92 -5.00
N ARG A 34 -7.21 9.89 -5.81
CA ARG A 34 -8.11 8.76 -5.59
C ARG A 34 -7.29 7.55 -5.19
N CYS A 35 -7.65 6.93 -4.08
CA CYS A 35 -7.04 5.71 -3.57
C CYS A 35 -8.04 4.57 -3.68
N THR A 36 -7.85 3.63 -4.60
CA THR A 36 -8.66 2.42 -4.66
C THR A 36 -8.08 1.34 -3.75
N SER A 37 -8.93 0.69 -2.95
CA SER A 37 -8.51 -0.35 -2.03
C SER A 37 -8.86 -1.75 -2.55
N SER A 38 -7.98 -2.72 -2.29
CA SER A 38 -8.28 -4.14 -2.45
C SER A 38 -9.07 -4.73 -1.28
N PHE A 39 -9.24 -3.96 -0.20
CA PHE A 39 -9.88 -4.41 1.03
C PHE A 39 -11.28 -3.82 1.15
N PRO A 40 -12.32 -4.62 1.48
CA PRO A 40 -13.68 -4.13 1.65
C PRO A 40 -13.83 -3.33 2.96
N LYS A 41 -14.82 -2.44 3.01
CA LYS A 41 -15.14 -1.63 4.21
C LYS A 41 -15.43 -2.47 5.47
N SER A 42 -15.89 -3.72 5.28
CA SER A 42 -16.10 -4.67 6.40
C SER A 42 -14.80 -5.10 7.10
N LEU A 43 -13.64 -4.92 6.47
CA LEU A 43 -12.32 -5.10 7.07
C LEU A 43 -11.80 -3.72 7.54
N ASP A 44 -12.40 -3.19 8.59
CA ASP A 44 -12.19 -1.84 9.10
C ASP A 44 -10.71 -1.54 9.42
N THR A 45 -9.99 -2.49 10.00
CA THR A 45 -8.56 -2.35 10.31
C THR A 45 -7.68 -2.23 9.07
N LEU A 46 -8.06 -2.86 7.95
CA LEU A 46 -7.33 -2.76 6.69
C LEU A 46 -7.81 -1.56 5.86
N PHE A 47 -9.12 -1.51 5.56
CA PHE A 47 -9.68 -0.39 4.78
C PHE A 47 -9.51 0.95 5.51
N GLY A 48 -9.81 0.99 6.81
CA GLY A 48 -9.69 2.19 7.63
C GLY A 48 -8.27 2.74 7.72
N ALA A 49 -7.23 1.91 7.51
CA ALA A 49 -5.86 2.41 7.44
C ALA A 49 -5.66 3.43 6.30
N SER A 50 -6.31 3.23 5.15
CA SER A 50 -6.28 4.20 4.05
C SER A 50 -7.04 5.49 4.36
N GLU A 51 -8.13 5.40 5.14
CA GLU A 51 -8.90 6.57 5.58
C GLU A 51 -8.12 7.39 6.62
N VAL A 52 -7.48 6.72 7.59
CA VAL A 52 -6.60 7.37 8.59
C VAL A 52 -5.43 8.06 7.90
N PHE A 53 -4.81 7.41 6.92
CA PHE A 53 -3.73 8.02 6.13
C PHE A 53 -4.22 9.24 5.36
N ALA A 54 -5.36 9.14 4.67
CA ALA A 54 -5.95 10.25 3.92
C ALA A 54 -6.26 11.45 4.82
N LYS A 55 -6.81 11.20 6.02
CA LYS A 55 -7.08 12.21 7.03
C LYS A 55 -5.79 12.88 7.50
N ALA A 56 -4.77 12.10 7.85
CA ALA A 56 -3.49 12.63 8.32
C ALA A 56 -2.80 13.52 7.26
N VAL A 57 -2.87 13.13 5.97
CA VAL A 57 -2.36 13.93 4.87
C VAL A 57 -3.11 15.26 4.74
N ALA A 58 -4.44 15.23 4.82
CA ALA A 58 -5.25 16.45 4.76
C ALA A 58 -4.93 17.40 5.93
N GLU A 59 -4.82 16.88 7.16
CA GLU A 59 -4.46 17.65 8.35
C GLU A 59 -3.06 18.26 8.24
N ALA A 60 -2.08 17.48 7.78
CA ALA A 60 -0.69 17.94 7.64
C ALA A 60 -0.48 18.99 6.54
N THR A 61 -1.46 19.15 5.63
CA THR A 61 -1.37 20.04 4.46
C THR A 61 -2.43 21.13 4.45
N ASP A 62 -3.08 21.40 5.58
CA ASP A 62 -4.21 22.35 5.66
C ASP A 62 -5.27 22.07 4.58
N SER A 63 -5.59 20.80 4.35
CA SER A 63 -6.51 20.30 3.32
C SER A 63 -6.13 20.63 1.88
N LYS A 64 -4.90 21.04 1.62
CA LYS A 64 -4.41 21.29 0.26
C LYS A 64 -4.09 20.01 -0.50
N PHE A 65 -3.80 18.91 0.20
CA PHE A 65 -3.70 17.59 -0.39
C PHE A 65 -4.78 16.68 0.20
N GLN A 66 -5.74 16.31 -0.61
CA GLN A 66 -6.86 15.46 -0.24
C GLN A 66 -6.77 14.11 -0.97
N ILE A 67 -6.94 13.03 -0.23
CA ILE A 67 -6.99 11.67 -0.79
C ILE A 67 -8.38 11.13 -0.50
N GLN A 68 -9.12 10.75 -1.56
CA GLN A 68 -10.40 10.08 -1.45
C GLN A 68 -10.21 8.57 -1.58
N THR A 69 -10.69 7.81 -0.59
CA THR A 69 -10.60 6.34 -0.56
C THR A 69 -11.85 5.71 -1.16
N PHE A 70 -11.64 4.63 -1.93
CA PHE A 70 -12.69 3.89 -2.60
C PHE A 70 -12.58 2.40 -2.28
N ALA A 71 -13.70 1.78 -1.95
CA ALA A 71 -13.76 0.35 -1.72
C ALA A 71 -13.72 -0.45 -3.03
N PRO A 72 -13.44 -1.77 -2.97
CA PRO A 72 -13.51 -2.65 -4.12
C PRO A 72 -14.84 -2.54 -4.85
N GLY A 73 -14.78 -2.42 -6.17
CA GLY A 73 -15.96 -2.29 -7.03
C GLY A 73 -16.47 -0.87 -7.23
N GLU A 74 -16.02 0.11 -6.43
CA GLU A 74 -16.42 1.52 -6.63
C GLU A 74 -15.71 2.14 -7.85
N ILE A 75 -14.43 1.77 -8.10
CA ILE A 75 -13.69 2.15 -9.31
C ILE A 75 -13.30 0.91 -10.11
N VAL A 76 -12.62 -0.04 -9.46
CA VAL A 76 -12.17 -1.31 -10.05
C VAL A 76 -12.38 -2.46 -9.07
N PRO A 77 -12.48 -3.71 -9.55
CA PRO A 77 -12.46 -4.89 -8.68
C PRO A 77 -11.20 -4.96 -7.82
N ALA A 78 -11.29 -5.59 -6.64
CA ALA A 78 -10.23 -5.64 -5.62
C ALA A 78 -8.84 -6.04 -6.17
N LEU A 79 -8.78 -7.07 -7.00
CA LEU A 79 -7.52 -7.60 -7.54
C LEU A 79 -6.98 -6.81 -8.74
N GLN A 80 -7.71 -5.78 -9.20
CA GLN A 80 -7.27 -4.88 -10.27
C GLN A 80 -6.75 -3.53 -9.73
N ALA A 81 -6.67 -3.36 -8.41
CA ALA A 81 -6.22 -2.10 -7.80
C ALA A 81 -4.83 -1.66 -8.27
N LEU A 82 -3.88 -2.61 -8.39
CA LEU A 82 -2.55 -2.32 -8.94
C LEU A 82 -2.62 -1.87 -10.39
N ASP A 83 -3.45 -2.52 -11.21
CA ASP A 83 -3.58 -2.17 -12.63
C ASP A 83 -4.12 -0.75 -12.81
N ALA A 84 -5.09 -0.37 -11.97
CA ALA A 84 -5.64 0.98 -11.98
C ALA A 84 -4.59 2.06 -11.65
N ALA A 85 -3.71 1.80 -10.67
CA ALA A 85 -2.61 2.70 -10.34
C ALA A 85 -1.53 2.69 -11.44
N SER A 86 -1.16 1.50 -11.94
CA SER A 86 -0.16 1.32 -12.98
C SER A 86 -0.52 2.06 -14.29
N ASN A 87 -1.80 2.07 -14.63
CA ASN A 87 -2.34 2.73 -15.83
C ASN A 87 -2.77 4.19 -15.58
N ALA A 88 -2.49 4.74 -14.39
CA ALA A 88 -2.90 6.08 -13.98
C ALA A 88 -4.44 6.31 -14.04
N THR A 89 -5.24 5.25 -13.94
CA THR A 89 -6.70 5.37 -13.73
C THR A 89 -7.01 6.00 -12.39
N VAL A 90 -6.19 5.70 -11.39
CA VAL A 90 -6.15 6.34 -10.06
C VAL A 90 -4.71 6.69 -9.72
N GLU A 91 -4.54 7.65 -8.84
CA GLU A 91 -3.23 8.13 -8.39
C GLU A 91 -2.60 7.21 -7.34
N MET A 92 -3.42 6.41 -6.63
CA MET A 92 -2.97 5.57 -5.52
C MET A 92 -3.83 4.30 -5.41
N CYS A 93 -3.21 3.19 -4.98
CA CYS A 93 -3.93 2.00 -4.56
C CYS A 93 -3.45 1.51 -3.20
N HIS A 94 -4.36 0.92 -2.42
CA HIS A 94 -4.09 0.24 -1.16
C HIS A 94 -4.34 -1.25 -1.33
N SER A 95 -3.27 -2.05 -1.38
CA SER A 95 -3.34 -3.46 -1.74
C SER A 95 -2.23 -4.27 -1.05
N ALA A 96 -2.25 -5.58 -1.21
CA ALA A 96 -1.17 -6.47 -0.81
C ALA A 96 -0.39 -6.93 -2.05
N SER A 97 0.92 -6.74 -2.03
CA SER A 97 1.79 -7.03 -3.16
C SER A 97 1.62 -8.48 -3.66
N TYR A 98 1.51 -9.47 -2.77
CA TYR A 98 1.38 -10.88 -3.16
C TYR A 98 0.11 -11.20 -3.97
N TYR A 99 -0.90 -10.35 -4.00
CA TYR A 99 -2.07 -10.53 -4.87
C TYR A 99 -1.70 -10.57 -6.35
N HIS A 100 -0.55 -10.05 -6.69
CA HIS A 100 -0.08 -9.88 -8.06
C HIS A 100 1.02 -10.88 -8.47
N VAL A 101 1.25 -11.94 -7.68
CA VAL A 101 2.26 -12.99 -8.00
C VAL A 101 1.94 -13.75 -9.31
N GLY A 102 0.71 -13.68 -9.79
CA GLY A 102 0.34 -14.20 -11.10
C GLY A 102 0.93 -13.39 -12.27
N LYS A 103 1.25 -12.11 -12.05
CA LYS A 103 1.94 -11.26 -13.04
C LYS A 103 3.45 -11.48 -13.01
N ASP A 104 4.02 -11.46 -11.80
CA ASP A 104 5.44 -11.70 -11.57
C ASP A 104 5.63 -12.25 -10.14
N PRO A 105 6.32 -13.39 -9.98
CA PRO A 105 6.56 -13.99 -8.66
C PRO A 105 7.26 -13.08 -7.66
N THR A 106 8.00 -12.07 -8.14
CA THR A 106 8.73 -11.10 -7.30
C THR A 106 7.80 -10.29 -6.40
N PHE A 107 6.52 -10.12 -6.76
CA PHE A 107 5.53 -9.46 -5.91
C PHE A 107 5.38 -10.11 -4.52
N ALA A 108 5.71 -11.39 -4.36
CA ALA A 108 5.65 -12.05 -3.05
C ALA A 108 6.56 -11.40 -2.01
N PHE A 109 7.74 -10.92 -2.41
CA PHE A 109 8.72 -10.33 -1.49
C PHE A 109 8.25 -9.03 -0.85
N GLY A 110 7.30 -8.32 -1.46
CA GLY A 110 6.73 -7.11 -0.90
C GLY A 110 5.77 -7.34 0.26
N THR A 111 5.32 -8.58 0.51
CA THR A 111 4.31 -8.86 1.53
C THR A 111 4.57 -10.14 2.31
N ALA A 112 4.56 -11.30 1.64
CA ALA A 112 4.53 -12.59 2.34
C ALA A 112 5.21 -13.70 1.52
N VAL A 113 6.27 -14.25 2.10
CA VAL A 113 6.91 -15.48 1.65
C VAL A 113 6.75 -16.51 2.76
N PRO A 114 6.18 -17.70 2.49
CA PRO A 114 6.04 -18.74 3.50
C PRO A 114 7.39 -19.07 4.13
N PHE A 115 7.43 -19.18 5.47
CA PHE A 115 8.63 -19.42 6.27
C PHE A 115 9.71 -18.32 6.14
N GLY A 116 9.37 -17.18 5.53
CA GLY A 116 10.24 -16.03 5.37
C GLY A 116 10.23 -15.09 6.58
N LEU A 117 10.32 -13.79 6.32
CA LEU A 117 10.41 -12.76 7.35
C LEU A 117 9.05 -12.60 8.05
N ASN A 118 9.06 -12.47 9.38
CA ASN A 118 7.89 -11.99 10.12
C ASN A 118 7.75 -10.46 9.95
N ALA A 119 6.65 -9.87 10.46
CA ALA A 119 6.35 -8.45 10.30
C ALA A 119 7.50 -7.52 10.76
N ARG A 120 8.15 -7.83 11.91
CA ARG A 120 9.28 -7.06 12.43
C ARG A 120 10.50 -7.16 11.52
N MET A 121 10.82 -8.37 11.08
CA MET A 121 11.94 -8.61 10.16
C MET A 121 11.69 -7.97 8.80
N GLN A 122 10.46 -8.03 8.29
CA GLN A 122 10.07 -7.38 7.03
C GLN A 122 10.24 -5.86 7.11
N ASN A 123 9.83 -5.24 8.22
CA ASN A 123 10.04 -3.82 8.45
C ASN A 123 11.54 -3.47 8.53
N ALA A 124 12.34 -4.29 9.25
CA ALA A 124 13.78 -4.09 9.33
C ALA A 124 14.45 -4.20 7.94
N TRP A 125 14.07 -5.20 7.15
CA TRP A 125 14.55 -5.34 5.79
C TRP A 125 14.14 -4.16 4.91
N ASN A 126 12.87 -3.75 4.95
CA ASN A 126 12.37 -2.63 4.16
C ASN A 126 13.10 -1.31 4.50
N LEU A 127 13.26 -1.00 5.79
CA LEU A 127 13.73 0.32 6.23
C LEU A 127 15.25 0.40 6.35
N PHE A 128 15.93 -0.71 6.64
CA PHE A 128 17.37 -0.73 6.95
C PHE A 128 18.16 -1.75 6.14
N GLY A 129 17.51 -2.71 5.50
CA GLY A 129 18.14 -3.79 4.74
C GLY A 129 18.09 -3.61 3.21
N GLY A 130 17.72 -2.43 2.72
CA GLY A 130 17.62 -2.14 1.29
C GLY A 130 16.38 -2.71 0.61
N GLY A 131 15.44 -3.28 1.37
CA GLY A 131 14.24 -3.90 0.83
C GLY A 131 13.34 -2.93 0.05
N MET A 132 13.17 -1.70 0.54
CA MET A 132 12.40 -0.68 -0.17
C MET A 132 13.02 -0.31 -1.51
N ASP A 133 14.34 -0.17 -1.58
CA ASP A 133 15.03 0.18 -2.82
C ASP A 133 14.89 -0.95 -3.85
N LEU A 134 15.12 -2.20 -3.43
CA LEU A 134 14.97 -3.38 -4.29
C LEU A 134 13.55 -3.53 -4.81
N MET A 135 12.55 -3.43 -3.92
CA MET A 135 11.15 -3.55 -4.30
C MET A 135 10.70 -2.40 -5.19
N ASN A 136 11.14 -1.17 -4.94
CA ASN A 136 10.79 -0.03 -5.79
C ASN A 136 11.51 -0.06 -7.15
N ALA A 137 12.72 -0.59 -7.23
CA ALA A 137 13.34 -0.88 -8.52
C ALA A 137 12.52 -1.89 -9.35
N PHE A 138 11.93 -2.89 -8.68
CA PHE A 138 11.01 -3.84 -9.31
C PHE A 138 9.67 -3.19 -9.67
N TYR A 139 9.01 -2.47 -8.73
CA TYR A 139 7.70 -1.85 -8.93
C TYR A 139 7.70 -0.78 -10.03
N LYS A 140 8.84 -0.12 -10.27
CA LYS A 140 9.01 0.82 -11.38
C LYS A 140 8.66 0.21 -12.74
N ARG A 141 8.84 -1.10 -12.92
CA ARG A 141 8.46 -1.83 -14.14
C ARG A 141 6.94 -1.83 -14.37
N TYR A 142 6.18 -1.60 -13.31
CA TYR A 142 4.72 -1.52 -13.30
C TYR A 142 4.23 -0.08 -13.11
N ASN A 143 5.12 0.92 -13.31
CA ASN A 143 4.81 2.34 -13.18
C ASN A 143 4.21 2.71 -11.81
N VAL A 144 4.63 2.06 -10.74
CA VAL A 144 4.20 2.36 -9.36
C VAL A 144 5.39 2.46 -8.42
N TYR A 145 5.20 3.20 -7.34
CA TYR A 145 6.09 3.29 -6.19
C TYR A 145 5.38 2.72 -4.96
N GLY A 146 6.00 1.77 -4.28
CA GLY A 146 5.43 1.10 -3.13
C GLY A 146 5.96 1.64 -1.81
N ILE A 147 5.05 1.87 -0.86
CA ILE A 147 5.36 2.23 0.52
C ILE A 147 4.64 1.25 1.44
N PRO A 148 5.33 0.55 2.35
CA PRO A 148 4.69 -0.28 3.35
C PRO A 148 3.83 0.59 4.28
N CYS A 149 2.55 0.23 4.46
CA CYS A 149 1.61 1.00 5.27
C CYS A 149 1.09 0.23 6.49
N GLY A 150 1.40 -1.05 6.63
CA GLY A 150 0.97 -1.86 7.76
C GLY A 150 1.27 -3.34 7.60
N ASN A 151 0.84 -4.13 8.58
CA ASN A 151 0.93 -5.58 8.56
C ASN A 151 -0.27 -6.20 9.27
N THR A 152 -0.59 -7.44 8.95
CA THR A 152 -1.70 -8.19 9.55
C THR A 152 -1.26 -9.06 10.74
N GLY A 153 0.00 -8.97 11.14
CA GLY A 153 0.57 -9.81 12.19
C GLY A 153 0.61 -11.29 11.83
N CYS A 154 0.58 -12.14 12.84
CA CYS A 154 0.46 -13.58 12.65
C CYS A 154 -0.97 -13.94 12.28
N GLN A 155 -1.13 -14.77 11.26
CA GLN A 155 -2.42 -15.31 10.85
C GLN A 155 -2.52 -16.78 11.26
N MET A 156 -3.75 -17.22 11.52
CA MET A 156 -4.04 -18.64 11.74
C MET A 156 -3.87 -19.43 10.44
N GLY A 157 -3.62 -20.73 10.56
CA GLY A 157 -3.48 -21.61 9.41
C GLY A 157 -4.75 -21.70 8.56
N GLY A 158 -5.91 -21.63 9.19
CA GLY A 158 -7.19 -21.60 8.49
C GLY A 158 -8.41 -21.86 9.38
N TRP A 159 -9.59 -21.64 8.79
CA TRP A 159 -10.90 -21.97 9.35
C TRP A 159 -11.51 -23.08 8.49
N PHE A 160 -11.70 -24.27 9.06
CA PHE A 160 -12.10 -25.44 8.30
C PHE A 160 -13.49 -25.90 8.67
N ARG A 161 -14.26 -26.41 7.70
CA ARG A 161 -15.57 -27.03 7.95
C ARG A 161 -15.46 -28.38 8.68
N LYS A 162 -14.29 -29.01 8.64
CA LYS A 162 -13.95 -30.26 9.30
C LYS A 162 -12.60 -30.14 10.00
N GLU A 163 -12.38 -30.95 11.00
CA GLU A 163 -11.07 -31.04 11.65
C GLU A 163 -10.01 -31.54 10.65
N ILE A 164 -8.86 -30.89 10.65
CA ILE A 164 -7.67 -31.32 9.88
C ILE A 164 -6.74 -32.02 10.87
N LYS A 165 -6.50 -33.33 10.65
CA LYS A 165 -5.70 -34.18 11.53
C LYS A 165 -4.32 -34.48 10.98
N ASP A 166 -4.24 -34.63 9.68
CA ASP A 166 -2.98 -34.95 9.01
C ASP A 166 -2.88 -34.26 7.62
N PRO A 167 -1.69 -34.28 6.99
CA PRO A 167 -1.51 -33.68 5.67
C PRO A 167 -2.41 -34.25 4.57
N GLY A 168 -2.89 -35.48 4.70
CA GLY A 168 -3.79 -36.11 3.72
C GLY A 168 -5.16 -35.44 3.65
N ASP A 169 -5.59 -34.80 4.75
CA ASP A 169 -6.87 -34.08 4.83
C ASP A 169 -6.92 -32.85 3.93
N PHE A 170 -5.77 -32.38 3.49
CA PHE A 170 -5.67 -31.26 2.53
C PHE A 170 -5.98 -31.68 1.09
N ASN A 171 -5.98 -32.98 0.77
CA ASN A 171 -6.19 -33.43 -0.60
C ASN A 171 -7.59 -33.08 -1.11
N GLY A 172 -7.64 -32.37 -2.23
CA GLY A 172 -8.88 -31.90 -2.85
C GLY A 172 -9.55 -30.70 -2.16
N LEU A 173 -9.02 -30.22 -1.03
CA LEU A 173 -9.58 -29.07 -0.31
C LEU A 173 -9.46 -27.79 -1.14
N LYS A 174 -10.58 -27.15 -1.41
CA LYS A 174 -10.63 -25.87 -2.11
C LYS A 174 -10.30 -24.75 -1.13
N PHE A 175 -9.07 -24.30 -1.19
CA PHE A 175 -8.48 -23.43 -0.19
C PHE A 175 -8.35 -21.98 -0.73
N ARG A 176 -8.97 -21.01 -0.05
CA ARG A 176 -8.82 -19.59 -0.42
C ARG A 176 -7.46 -19.10 0.05
N ILE A 177 -6.50 -19.09 -0.85
CA ILE A 177 -5.16 -18.62 -0.58
C ILE A 177 -4.48 -18.19 -1.88
N GLY A 178 -3.68 -17.16 -1.81
CA GLY A 178 -2.90 -16.66 -2.94
C GLY A 178 -1.39 -16.77 -2.72
N GLY A 179 -0.64 -16.37 -3.72
CA GLY A 179 0.80 -16.24 -3.62
C GLY A 179 1.53 -17.59 -3.48
N TYR A 180 2.69 -17.55 -2.87
CA TYR A 180 3.51 -18.75 -2.68
C TYR A 180 2.90 -19.74 -1.68
N ALA A 181 2.12 -19.26 -0.70
CA ALA A 181 1.42 -20.14 0.23
C ALA A 181 0.45 -21.07 -0.53
N GLY A 182 -0.27 -20.56 -1.53
CA GLY A 182 -1.09 -21.37 -2.42
C GLY A 182 -0.29 -22.45 -3.15
N ARG A 183 0.90 -22.13 -3.66
CA ARG A 183 1.78 -23.09 -4.30
C ARG A 183 2.29 -24.18 -3.34
N VAL A 184 2.55 -23.81 -2.08
CA VAL A 184 2.93 -24.80 -1.05
C VAL A 184 1.79 -25.74 -0.76
N LEU A 185 0.57 -25.23 -0.52
CA LEU A 185 -0.60 -26.05 -0.23
C LEU A 185 -1.02 -26.92 -1.43
N GLN A 186 -0.81 -26.44 -2.65
CA GLN A 186 -1.04 -27.25 -3.85
C GLN A 186 -0.19 -28.53 -3.86
N LYS A 187 1.03 -28.48 -3.32
CA LYS A 187 1.87 -29.68 -3.19
C LYS A 187 1.35 -30.70 -2.16
N LEU A 188 0.47 -30.25 -1.26
CA LEU A 188 -0.27 -31.11 -0.33
C LEU A 188 -1.61 -31.59 -0.90
N GLY A 189 -1.88 -31.31 -2.18
CA GLY A 189 -3.11 -31.74 -2.85
C GLY A 189 -4.27 -30.74 -2.74
N CYS A 190 -4.10 -29.58 -2.10
CA CYS A 190 -5.11 -28.52 -2.11
C CYS A 190 -5.37 -27.97 -3.52
N VAL A 191 -6.56 -27.41 -3.70
CA VAL A 191 -6.95 -26.61 -4.84
C VAL A 191 -6.97 -25.12 -4.43
N PRO A 192 -5.85 -24.40 -4.54
CA PRO A 192 -5.78 -23.00 -4.11
C PRO A 192 -6.57 -22.11 -5.05
N GLN A 193 -7.30 -21.17 -4.48
CA GLN A 193 -8.07 -20.16 -5.20
C GLN A 193 -7.80 -18.78 -4.63
N GLN A 194 -7.49 -17.82 -5.50
CA GLN A 194 -7.32 -16.43 -5.09
C GLN A 194 -8.63 -15.69 -5.31
N ILE A 195 -9.36 -15.46 -4.21
CA ILE A 195 -10.65 -14.75 -4.18
C ILE A 195 -10.50 -13.49 -3.35
N ALA A 196 -11.07 -12.39 -3.83
CA ALA A 196 -11.09 -11.13 -3.09
C ALA A 196 -11.82 -11.28 -1.75
N GLY A 197 -11.36 -10.54 -0.73
CA GLY A 197 -11.93 -10.64 0.63
C GLY A 197 -13.43 -10.34 0.70
N GLY A 198 -13.93 -9.43 -0.14
CA GLY A 198 -15.35 -9.12 -0.22
C GLY A 198 -16.24 -10.24 -0.77
N ASP A 199 -15.66 -11.16 -1.56
CA ASP A 199 -16.39 -12.25 -2.21
C ASP A 199 -16.34 -13.55 -1.40
N LEU A 200 -15.61 -13.56 -0.28
CA LEU A 200 -15.33 -14.74 0.50
C LEU A 200 -16.60 -15.39 1.08
N TYR A 201 -17.50 -14.59 1.63
CA TYR A 201 -18.75 -15.09 2.20
C TYR A 201 -19.59 -15.85 1.17
N ALA A 202 -19.81 -15.24 0.01
CA ALA A 202 -20.57 -15.85 -1.06
C ALA A 202 -19.90 -17.12 -1.63
N ALA A 203 -18.56 -17.14 -1.69
CA ALA A 203 -17.80 -18.31 -2.15
C ALA A 203 -17.91 -19.48 -1.16
N LEU A 204 -17.89 -19.19 0.15
CA LEU A 204 -18.10 -20.20 1.21
C LEU A 204 -19.54 -20.70 1.21
N GLU A 205 -20.54 -19.84 1.08
CA GLU A 205 -21.96 -20.21 1.04
C GLU A 205 -22.26 -21.14 -0.14
N LYS A 206 -21.74 -20.82 -1.32
CA LYS A 206 -21.93 -21.61 -2.56
C LYS A 206 -21.06 -22.86 -2.63
N GLY A 207 -20.17 -23.12 -1.68
CA GLY A 207 -19.23 -24.23 -1.73
C GLY A 207 -18.19 -24.13 -2.85
N THR A 208 -17.95 -22.92 -3.38
CA THR A 208 -16.87 -22.65 -4.34
C THR A 208 -15.51 -22.87 -3.67
N ILE A 209 -15.43 -22.59 -2.39
CA ILE A 209 -14.30 -22.86 -1.50
C ILE A 209 -14.78 -23.56 -0.23
N ASP A 210 -13.89 -24.34 0.36
CA ASP A 210 -14.12 -25.03 1.62
C ASP A 210 -13.54 -24.25 2.82
N TRP A 211 -12.61 -23.35 2.51
CA TRP A 211 -11.90 -22.47 3.44
C TRP A 211 -11.50 -21.18 2.75
#